data_166c921ce975a642ce99946a2d9b87a4
#
_entry.id   166c921ce975a642ce99946a2d9b87a4
#
_cell.length_a   1.000
_cell.length_b   1.000
_cell.length_c   1.000
_cell.angle_alpha   90.00
_cell.angle_beta   90.00
_cell.angle_gamma   90.00
#
_symmetry.space_group_name_H-M   'P 1'
#
loop_
_entity.id
_entity.type
_entity.pdbx_description
1 polymer ?
#
loop_
_entity_poly.entity_id
_entity_poly.type
_entity_poly.pdbx_seq_one_letter_code
_entity_poly.pdbx_strand_id
1 'polypeptide(L)'
;YQRFQEHDSTQADRIARFRNIEPESAQFLAQLVHIQQPQQVLEIGTSTGYSTLWLAYAAQQVNARLTTLEIDAERSQQAASHLADFNLSNGVEFWVGDAAEYLKQSQAIFDFILLDAERDAYVDYWPDLKRLMCVSRGVLVVDNVLSHADQVTDFIARIQQDEQFNLSTLAIGAGLLVVTWDHEKQSG
;
A
#
# COMPACT_ATOMS: atom_id res chain seq x y z
N TYR A 1 13.94 -11.66 3.58
CA TYR A 1 13.34 -11.74 2.25
C TYR A 1 13.58 -13.12 1.62
N GLN A 2 14.82 -13.59 1.44
CA GLN A 2 15.11 -14.89 0.82
C GLN A 2 14.39 -16.07 1.48
N ARG A 3 14.34 -16.13 2.82
CA ARG A 3 13.59 -17.15 3.56
C ARG A 3 12.09 -17.13 3.25
N PHE A 4 11.50 -15.96 3.03
CA PHE A 4 10.10 -15.81 2.65
C PHE A 4 9.85 -16.32 1.23
N GLN A 5 10.74 -16.00 0.28
CA GLN A 5 10.65 -16.53 -1.09
C GLN A 5 10.79 -18.05 -1.13
N GLU A 6 11.71 -18.64 -0.36
CA GLU A 6 11.85 -20.08 -0.23
C GLU A 6 10.59 -20.73 0.33
N HIS A 7 9.98 -20.12 1.36
CA HIS A 7 8.71 -20.58 1.91
C HIS A 7 7.61 -20.52 0.86
N ASP A 8 7.42 -19.38 0.19
CA ASP A 8 6.37 -19.19 -0.81
C ASP A 8 6.49 -20.15 -1.99
N SER A 9 7.71 -20.49 -2.41
CA SER A 9 7.95 -21.45 -3.50
C SER A 9 7.51 -22.87 -3.16
N THR A 10 7.43 -23.21 -1.87
CA THR A 10 7.03 -24.56 -1.38
C THR A 10 5.53 -24.65 -1.05
N GLN A 11 4.81 -23.52 -0.97
CA GLN A 11 3.39 -23.50 -0.63
C GLN A 11 2.51 -23.63 -1.87
N ALA A 12 1.70 -24.69 -1.90
CA ALA A 12 0.70 -24.91 -2.95
C ALA A 12 -0.52 -23.97 -2.79
N ASP A 13 -0.88 -23.63 -1.54
CA ASP A 13 -1.98 -22.73 -1.22
C ASP A 13 -1.52 -21.27 -1.36
N ARG A 14 -2.25 -20.51 -2.20
CA ARG A 14 -2.00 -19.07 -2.38
C ARG A 14 -2.11 -18.27 -1.08
N ILE A 15 -3.01 -18.68 -0.17
CA ILE A 15 -3.26 -17.99 1.11
C ILE A 15 -2.07 -18.21 2.07
N ALA A 16 -1.42 -19.37 1.98
CA ALA A 16 -0.26 -19.70 2.83
C ALA A 16 1.04 -19.00 2.42
N ARG A 17 1.08 -18.32 1.27
CA ARG A 17 2.26 -17.58 0.81
C ARG A 17 2.35 -16.25 1.54
N PHE A 18 3.56 -15.84 1.89
CA PHE A 18 3.80 -14.54 2.55
C PHE A 18 3.67 -13.34 1.61
N ARG A 19 3.88 -13.56 0.30
CA ARG A 19 3.67 -12.55 -0.76
C ARG A 19 4.25 -11.18 -0.42
N ASN A 20 5.48 -11.15 0.04
CA ASN A 20 6.12 -9.89 0.35
C ASN A 20 6.50 -9.15 -0.94
N ILE A 21 6.33 -7.84 -0.92
CA ILE A 21 6.85 -6.91 -1.93
C ILE A 21 8.36 -7.14 -2.16
N GLU A 22 8.86 -6.91 -3.36
CA GLU A 22 10.29 -7.02 -3.65
C GLU A 22 11.10 -5.94 -2.93
N PRO A 23 12.37 -6.23 -2.56
CA PRO A 23 13.22 -5.29 -1.84
C PRO A 23 13.38 -3.94 -2.52
N GLU A 24 13.48 -3.93 -3.85
CA GLU A 24 13.62 -2.71 -4.65
C GLU A 24 12.36 -1.85 -4.57
N SER A 25 11.19 -2.47 -4.62
CA SER A 25 9.91 -1.79 -4.45
C SER A 25 9.77 -1.21 -3.05
N ALA A 26 10.08 -2.01 -2.01
CA ALA A 26 10.00 -1.57 -0.62
C ALA A 26 10.95 -0.38 -0.33
N GLN A 27 12.17 -0.44 -0.87
CA GLN A 27 13.14 0.66 -0.76
C GLN A 27 12.64 1.92 -1.48
N PHE A 28 12.06 1.76 -2.66
CA PHE A 28 11.51 2.89 -3.43
C PHE A 28 10.33 3.54 -2.70
N LEU A 29 9.43 2.74 -2.10
CA LEU A 29 8.33 3.25 -1.28
C LEU A 29 8.84 4.10 -0.10
N ALA A 30 9.87 3.61 0.62
CA ALA A 30 10.48 4.37 1.69
C ALA A 30 11.08 5.70 1.21
N GLN A 31 11.73 5.70 0.02
CA GLN A 31 12.24 6.95 -0.59
C GLN A 31 11.10 7.90 -0.96
N LEU A 32 9.99 7.42 -1.51
CA LEU A 32 8.82 8.24 -1.80
C LEU A 32 8.24 8.90 -0.54
N VAL A 33 8.13 8.16 0.56
CA VAL A 33 7.70 8.70 1.86
C VAL A 33 8.65 9.79 2.33
N HIS A 34 9.97 9.59 2.20
CA HIS A 34 10.96 10.62 2.55
C HIS A 34 10.86 11.88 1.67
N ILE A 35 10.58 11.72 0.37
CA ILE A 35 10.46 12.86 -0.56
C ILE A 35 9.15 13.63 -0.30
N GLN A 36 8.05 12.89 -0.14
CA GLN A 36 6.71 13.46 -0.03
C GLN A 36 6.43 14.07 1.35
N GLN A 37 7.12 13.60 2.41
CA GLN A 37 6.93 14.06 3.80
C GLN A 37 5.45 13.97 4.25
N PRO A 38 4.80 12.80 4.17
CA PRO A 38 3.41 12.63 4.54
C PRO A 38 3.20 12.85 6.04
N GLN A 39 1.98 13.16 6.44
CA GLN A 39 1.56 13.11 7.85
C GLN A 39 0.82 11.80 8.16
N GLN A 40 0.07 11.29 7.19
CA GLN A 40 -0.73 10.07 7.30
C GLN A 40 -0.40 9.12 6.15
N VAL A 41 0.00 7.92 6.50
CA VAL A 41 0.31 6.82 5.59
C VAL A 41 -0.71 5.70 5.81
N LEU A 42 -1.25 5.14 4.73
CA LEU A 42 -2.11 3.97 4.75
C LEU A 42 -1.45 2.84 3.97
N GLU A 43 -1.42 1.65 4.53
CA GLU A 43 -1.06 0.42 3.85
C GLU A 43 -2.26 -0.53 3.85
N ILE A 44 -2.60 -1.07 2.68
CA ILE A 44 -3.66 -2.07 2.52
C ILE A 44 -3.00 -3.37 2.08
N GLY A 45 -2.92 -4.33 3.01
CA GLY A 45 -2.18 -5.58 2.84
C GLY A 45 -0.88 -5.59 3.65
N THR A 46 -0.98 -5.74 4.97
CA THR A 46 0.19 -5.86 5.87
C THR A 46 1.00 -7.12 5.61
N SER A 47 0.31 -8.25 5.33
CA SER A 47 0.93 -9.56 5.26
C SER A 47 1.80 -9.84 6.50
N THR A 48 3.03 -10.31 6.33
CA THR A 48 3.98 -10.54 7.43
C THR A 48 4.80 -9.31 7.82
N GLY A 49 4.48 -8.13 7.24
CA GLY A 49 5.02 -6.84 7.65
C GLY A 49 6.30 -6.40 6.95
N TYR A 50 6.68 -7.00 5.81
CA TYR A 50 7.92 -6.60 5.15
C TYR A 50 7.85 -5.17 4.57
N SER A 51 6.81 -4.83 3.82
CA SER A 51 6.53 -3.45 3.37
C SER A 51 6.28 -2.52 4.55
N THR A 52 5.53 -3.03 5.56
CA THR A 52 5.22 -2.28 6.78
C THR A 52 6.48 -1.84 7.53
N LEU A 53 7.52 -2.69 7.61
CA LEU A 53 8.82 -2.32 8.21
C LEU A 53 9.48 -1.14 7.49
N TRP A 54 9.50 -1.15 6.15
CA TRP A 54 10.07 -0.06 5.36
C TRP A 54 9.26 1.23 5.48
N LEU A 55 7.92 1.12 5.43
CA LEU A 55 7.03 2.25 5.61
C LEU A 55 7.11 2.82 7.03
N ALA A 56 7.13 1.97 8.07
CA ALA A 56 7.27 2.41 9.46
C ALA A 56 8.62 3.10 9.71
N TYR A 57 9.71 2.55 9.16
CA TYR A 57 11.03 3.19 9.23
C TYR A 57 11.01 4.58 8.59
N ALA A 58 10.48 4.70 7.37
CA ALA A 58 10.40 5.99 6.69
C ALA A 58 9.44 6.97 7.38
N ALA A 59 8.28 6.50 7.83
CA ALA A 59 7.29 7.28 8.57
C ALA A 59 7.88 7.85 9.86
N GLN A 60 8.65 7.05 10.62
CA GLN A 60 9.31 7.51 11.84
C GLN A 60 10.30 8.64 11.55
N GLN A 61 11.05 8.59 10.44
CA GLN A 61 12.02 9.64 10.06
C GLN A 61 11.34 10.99 9.74
N VAL A 62 10.09 10.96 9.27
CA VAL A 62 9.35 12.17 8.88
C VAL A 62 8.23 12.53 9.87
N ASN A 63 8.16 11.86 11.02
CA ASN A 63 7.12 12.00 12.05
C ASN A 63 5.69 11.76 11.50
N ALA A 64 5.53 10.86 10.54
CA ALA A 64 4.25 10.42 10.03
C ALA A 64 3.63 9.33 10.90
N ARG A 65 2.31 9.15 10.78
CA ARG A 65 1.58 8.00 11.31
C ARG A 65 1.33 7.00 10.19
N LEU A 66 1.48 5.72 10.48
CA LEU A 66 1.18 4.62 9.58
C LEU A 66 -0.03 3.84 10.12
N THR A 67 -1.07 3.70 9.29
CA THR A 67 -2.13 2.72 9.52
C THR A 67 -1.96 1.58 8.53
N THR A 68 -1.94 0.34 8.99
CA THR A 68 -1.80 -0.84 8.14
C THR A 68 -2.96 -1.80 8.36
N LEU A 69 -3.54 -2.29 7.25
CA LEU A 69 -4.74 -3.12 7.24
C LEU A 69 -4.41 -4.56 6.84
N GLU A 70 -4.86 -5.52 7.64
CA GLU A 70 -4.72 -6.95 7.37
C GLU A 70 -6.00 -7.69 7.78
N ILE A 71 -6.45 -8.60 6.92
CA ILE A 71 -7.63 -9.40 7.20
C ILE A 71 -7.32 -10.55 8.17
N ASP A 72 -6.08 -11.05 8.15
CA ASP A 72 -5.61 -12.17 8.95
C ASP A 72 -4.95 -11.67 10.25
N ALA A 73 -5.58 -11.97 11.38
CA ALA A 73 -5.10 -11.55 12.69
C ALA A 73 -3.72 -12.13 13.06
N GLU A 74 -3.40 -13.34 12.61
CA GLU A 74 -2.09 -13.97 12.90
C GLU A 74 -0.97 -13.27 12.13
N ARG A 75 -1.20 -12.93 10.86
CA ARG A 75 -0.26 -12.14 10.06
C ARG A 75 -0.05 -10.74 10.64
N SER A 76 -1.14 -10.08 11.00
CA SER A 76 -1.07 -8.77 11.65
C SER A 76 -0.24 -8.83 12.95
N GLN A 77 -0.43 -9.87 13.77
CA GLN A 77 0.35 -10.07 14.99
C GLN A 77 1.83 -10.34 14.69
N GLN A 78 2.13 -11.15 13.66
CA GLN A 78 3.51 -11.37 13.23
C GLN A 78 4.19 -10.07 12.77
N ALA A 79 3.51 -9.27 11.96
CA ALA A 79 4.00 -7.97 11.53
C ALA A 79 4.28 -7.05 12.71
N ALA A 80 3.35 -6.99 13.67
CA ALA A 80 3.53 -6.19 14.89
C ALA A 80 4.76 -6.65 15.71
N SER A 81 5.00 -7.97 15.82
CA SER A 81 6.19 -8.51 16.47
C SER A 81 7.47 -8.11 15.74
N HIS A 82 7.49 -8.21 14.40
CA HIS A 82 8.65 -7.79 13.61
C HIS A 82 8.95 -6.29 13.80
N LEU A 83 7.93 -5.44 13.81
CA LEU A 83 8.13 -4.01 14.07
C LEU A 83 8.71 -3.75 15.47
N ALA A 84 8.24 -4.50 16.48
CA ALA A 84 8.74 -4.38 17.85
C ALA A 84 10.23 -4.75 17.94
N ASP A 85 10.67 -5.80 17.26
CA ASP A 85 12.07 -6.25 17.21
C ASP A 85 13.01 -5.18 16.64
N PHE A 86 12.51 -4.30 15.77
CA PHE A 86 13.26 -3.19 15.18
C PHE A 86 12.97 -1.82 15.82
N ASN A 87 12.19 -1.76 16.92
CA ASN A 87 11.76 -0.51 17.57
C ASN A 87 10.99 0.44 16.64
N LEU A 88 10.19 -0.10 15.72
CA LEU A 88 9.40 0.63 14.72
C LEU A 88 7.90 0.68 15.01
N SER A 89 7.45 0.20 16.17
CA SER A 89 6.03 0.17 16.53
C SER A 89 5.43 1.54 16.85
N ASN A 90 6.28 2.54 17.14
CA ASN A 90 5.79 3.86 17.49
C ASN A 90 5.18 4.58 16.28
N GLY A 91 3.94 5.05 16.42
CA GLY A 91 3.23 5.72 15.32
C GLY A 91 2.61 4.77 14.29
N VAL A 92 2.61 3.45 14.55
CA VAL A 92 1.96 2.45 13.70
C VAL A 92 0.69 1.94 14.36
N GLU A 93 -0.41 1.98 13.61
CA GLU A 93 -1.71 1.43 13.98
C GLU A 93 -2.00 0.21 13.11
N PHE A 94 -2.26 -0.92 13.75
CA PHE A 94 -2.68 -2.15 13.09
C PHE A 94 -4.19 -2.28 13.17
N TRP A 95 -4.83 -2.38 12.01
CA TRP A 95 -6.26 -2.66 11.92
C TRP A 95 -6.47 -4.06 11.33
N VAL A 96 -7.26 -4.89 12.00
CA VAL A 96 -7.54 -6.27 11.59
C VAL A 96 -8.98 -6.37 11.12
N GLY A 97 -9.19 -6.76 9.87
CA GLY A 97 -10.50 -6.93 9.26
C GLY A 97 -10.51 -6.71 7.76
N ASP A 98 -11.69 -6.60 7.18
CA ASP A 98 -11.86 -6.36 5.74
C ASP A 98 -11.56 -4.90 5.40
N ALA A 99 -10.56 -4.69 4.54
CA ALA A 99 -10.16 -3.35 4.09
C ALA A 99 -11.34 -2.55 3.51
N ALA A 100 -12.30 -3.18 2.84
CA ALA A 100 -13.50 -2.50 2.35
C ALA A 100 -14.30 -1.84 3.48
N GLU A 101 -14.41 -2.49 4.64
CA GLU A 101 -15.11 -1.92 5.80
C GLU A 101 -14.36 -0.71 6.35
N TYR A 102 -13.03 -0.84 6.51
CA TYR A 102 -12.20 0.28 6.97
C TYR A 102 -12.30 1.47 6.02
N LEU A 103 -12.08 1.24 4.73
CA LEU A 103 -12.11 2.29 3.71
C LEU A 103 -13.45 3.04 3.72
N LYS A 104 -14.56 2.31 3.77
CA LYS A 104 -15.92 2.87 3.76
C LYS A 104 -16.23 3.72 5.01
N GLN A 105 -15.76 3.31 6.18
CA GLN A 105 -16.06 3.96 7.45
C GLN A 105 -15.09 5.08 7.80
N SER A 106 -13.84 5.02 7.31
CA SER A 106 -12.80 5.98 7.63
C SER A 106 -13.16 7.39 7.14
N GLN A 107 -12.84 8.38 7.98
CA GLN A 107 -12.87 9.80 7.65
C GLN A 107 -11.46 10.40 7.63
N ALA A 108 -10.43 9.58 7.84
CA ALA A 108 -9.04 10.02 7.77
C ALA A 108 -8.67 10.41 6.33
N ILE A 109 -7.78 11.38 6.21
CA ILE A 109 -7.19 11.76 4.91
C ILE A 109 -5.73 11.34 4.91
N PHE A 110 -5.34 10.59 3.90
CA PHE A 110 -4.02 10.03 3.76
C PHE A 110 -3.22 10.77 2.68
N ASP A 111 -1.98 11.06 2.99
CA ASP A 111 -1.06 11.68 2.04
C ASP A 111 -0.35 10.63 1.18
N PHE A 112 -0.16 9.44 1.73
CA PHE A 112 0.46 8.32 1.04
C PHE A 112 -0.37 7.05 1.29
N ILE A 113 -0.70 6.34 0.23
CA ILE A 113 -1.45 5.07 0.28
C ILE A 113 -0.66 4.01 -0.50
N LEU A 114 -0.37 2.88 0.13
CA LEU A 114 0.09 1.66 -0.54
C LEU A 114 -1.08 0.68 -0.66
N LEU A 115 -1.35 0.21 -1.86
CA LEU A 115 -2.33 -0.83 -2.14
C LEU A 115 -1.61 -2.09 -2.63
N ASP A 116 -1.54 -3.10 -1.77
CA ASP A 116 -0.95 -4.41 -2.04
C ASP A 116 -1.77 -5.53 -1.37
N ALA A 117 -3.03 -5.64 -1.78
CA ALA A 117 -3.99 -6.62 -1.27
C ALA A 117 -4.51 -7.54 -2.39
N GLU A 118 -5.62 -8.24 -2.16
CA GLU A 118 -6.29 -9.05 -3.19
C GLU A 118 -6.90 -8.14 -4.27
N ARG A 119 -6.47 -8.33 -5.51
CA ARG A 119 -6.72 -7.42 -6.64
C ARG A 119 -8.16 -7.38 -7.11
N ASP A 120 -8.93 -8.45 -6.86
CA ASP A 120 -10.33 -8.55 -7.25
C ASP A 120 -11.20 -7.45 -6.61
N ALA A 121 -10.75 -6.90 -5.47
CA ALA A 121 -11.44 -5.84 -4.74
C ALA A 121 -11.04 -4.41 -5.16
N TYR A 122 -9.99 -4.23 -5.95
CA TYR A 122 -9.41 -2.90 -6.22
C TYR A 122 -10.39 -1.94 -6.90
N VAL A 123 -11.19 -2.44 -7.85
CA VAL A 123 -12.19 -1.62 -8.56
C VAL A 123 -13.22 -1.07 -7.57
N ASP A 124 -13.65 -1.89 -6.61
CA ASP A 124 -14.61 -1.50 -5.58
C ASP A 124 -14.00 -0.56 -4.54
N TYR A 125 -12.70 -0.66 -4.28
CA TYR A 125 -11.99 0.25 -3.37
C TYR A 125 -11.81 1.65 -3.94
N TRP A 126 -11.81 1.83 -5.27
CA TRP A 126 -11.45 3.10 -5.91
C TRP A 126 -12.23 4.32 -5.40
N PRO A 127 -13.57 4.30 -5.27
CA PRO A 127 -14.32 5.47 -4.78
C PRO A 127 -13.88 5.91 -3.39
N ASP A 128 -13.59 4.96 -2.50
CA ASP A 128 -13.14 5.26 -1.14
C ASP A 128 -11.67 5.67 -1.09
N LEU A 129 -10.78 5.03 -1.85
CA LEU A 129 -9.38 5.43 -1.99
C LEU A 129 -9.28 6.88 -2.47
N LYS A 130 -10.03 7.24 -3.52
CA LYS A 130 -10.11 8.61 -4.02
C LYS A 130 -10.56 9.59 -2.93
N ARG A 131 -11.61 9.25 -2.18
CA ARG A 131 -12.15 10.10 -1.10
C ARG A 131 -11.17 10.30 0.05
N LEU A 132 -10.40 9.27 0.39
CA LEU A 132 -9.44 9.28 1.49
C LEU A 132 -8.07 9.87 1.10
N MET A 133 -7.79 10.00 -0.19
CA MET A 133 -6.52 10.54 -0.67
C MET A 133 -6.49 12.07 -0.57
N CYS A 134 -5.46 12.62 0.05
CA CYS A 134 -5.28 14.06 0.20
C CYS A 134 -5.23 14.76 -1.16
N VAL A 135 -6.13 15.70 -1.40
CA VAL A 135 -6.28 16.38 -2.70
C VAL A 135 -5.02 17.17 -3.09
N SER A 136 -4.35 17.79 -2.13
CA SER A 136 -3.21 18.68 -2.42
C SER A 136 -1.87 17.94 -2.62
N ARG A 137 -1.73 16.72 -2.11
CA ARG A 137 -0.45 16.00 -2.11
C ARG A 137 -0.56 14.48 -2.02
N GLY A 138 -1.78 13.93 -2.15
CA GLY A 138 -1.99 12.50 -2.04
C GLY A 138 -1.30 11.71 -3.14
N VAL A 139 -0.66 10.62 -2.74
CA VAL A 139 -0.03 9.66 -3.64
C VAL A 139 -0.58 8.27 -3.31
N LEU A 140 -1.12 7.59 -4.31
CA LEU A 140 -1.44 6.17 -4.23
C LEU A 140 -0.41 5.38 -5.01
N VAL A 141 0.19 4.37 -4.40
CA VAL A 141 1.05 3.39 -5.06
C VAL A 141 0.38 2.03 -5.02
N VAL A 142 0.35 1.37 -6.17
CA VAL A 142 -0.20 0.01 -6.31
C VAL A 142 0.91 -0.93 -6.74
N ASP A 143 1.09 -2.03 -5.99
CA ASP A 143 2.13 -3.00 -6.31
C ASP A 143 1.64 -4.10 -7.26
N ASN A 144 2.60 -4.82 -7.86
CA ASN A 144 2.39 -5.98 -8.72
C ASN A 144 1.67 -5.70 -10.05
N VAL A 145 1.68 -4.46 -10.54
CA VAL A 145 0.90 -4.08 -11.74
C VAL A 145 1.48 -4.60 -13.06
N LEU A 146 2.75 -5.00 -13.10
CA LEU A 146 3.36 -5.64 -14.28
C LEU A 146 3.32 -7.16 -14.20
N SER A 147 3.61 -7.74 -13.04
CA SER A 147 3.59 -9.19 -12.84
C SER A 147 2.18 -9.79 -12.89
N HIS A 148 1.15 -9.00 -12.59
CA HIS A 148 -0.26 -9.39 -12.59
C HIS A 148 -1.12 -8.42 -13.40
N ALA A 149 -0.61 -7.98 -14.57
CA ALA A 149 -1.23 -6.96 -15.40
C ALA A 149 -2.71 -7.26 -15.74
N ASP A 150 -3.02 -8.52 -16.03
CA ASP A 150 -4.39 -8.93 -16.38
C ASP A 150 -5.38 -8.72 -15.22
N GLN A 151 -4.91 -8.80 -13.96
CA GLN A 151 -5.77 -8.68 -12.77
C GLN A 151 -6.02 -7.22 -12.36
N VAL A 152 -5.21 -6.28 -12.84
CA VAL A 152 -5.32 -4.85 -12.50
C VAL A 152 -5.80 -3.98 -13.66
N THR A 153 -6.02 -4.58 -14.85
CA THR A 153 -6.43 -3.85 -16.07
C THR A 153 -7.69 -3.03 -15.83
N ASP A 154 -8.74 -3.61 -15.26
CA ASP A 154 -10.02 -2.94 -15.03
C ASP A 154 -9.88 -1.82 -13.98
N PHE A 155 -9.05 -2.03 -12.97
CA PHE A 155 -8.75 -1.01 -11.97
C PHE A 155 -8.03 0.19 -12.58
N ILE A 156 -6.99 -0.05 -13.39
CA ILE A 156 -6.26 1.01 -14.10
C ILE A 156 -7.20 1.76 -15.04
N ALA A 157 -8.01 1.04 -15.82
CA ALA A 157 -9.01 1.65 -16.71
C ALA A 157 -10.03 2.49 -15.94
N ARG A 158 -10.43 2.04 -14.75
CA ARG A 158 -11.35 2.78 -13.87
C ARG A 158 -10.76 4.10 -13.38
N ILE A 159 -9.46 4.12 -13.03
CA ILE A 159 -8.75 5.36 -12.65
C ILE A 159 -8.59 6.28 -13.86
N GLN A 160 -8.22 5.74 -15.02
CA GLN A 160 -8.03 6.52 -16.25
C GLN A 160 -9.30 7.21 -16.75
N GLN A 161 -10.47 6.67 -16.46
CA GLN A 161 -11.76 7.33 -16.73
C GLN A 161 -12.01 8.55 -15.85
N ASP A 162 -11.28 8.66 -14.74
CA ASP A 162 -11.33 9.79 -13.84
C ASP A 162 -10.22 10.78 -14.24
N GLU A 163 -10.57 11.75 -15.08
CA GLU A 163 -9.63 12.70 -15.67
C GLU A 163 -8.86 13.55 -14.63
N GLN A 164 -9.20 13.44 -13.35
CA GLN A 164 -8.57 14.20 -12.26
C GLN A 164 -7.24 13.59 -11.79
N PHE A 165 -6.78 12.48 -12.40
CA PHE A 165 -5.58 11.78 -11.95
C PHE A 165 -4.53 11.62 -13.05
N ASN A 166 -3.27 11.71 -12.62
CA ASN A 166 -2.11 11.32 -13.40
C ASN A 166 -1.64 9.94 -12.96
N LEU A 167 -1.31 9.08 -13.92
CA LEU A 167 -0.85 7.71 -13.70
C LEU A 167 0.52 7.51 -14.32
N SER A 168 1.43 6.87 -13.59
CA SER A 168 2.74 6.45 -14.10
C SER A 168 3.04 5.03 -13.65
N THR A 169 3.38 4.15 -14.60
CA THR A 169 3.83 2.78 -14.30
C THR A 169 5.35 2.73 -14.31
N LEU A 170 5.93 2.20 -13.25
CA LEU A 170 7.36 2.06 -13.04
C LEU A 170 7.75 0.58 -13.06
N ALA A 171 8.79 0.23 -13.81
CA ALA A 171 9.33 -1.13 -13.85
C ALA A 171 10.32 -1.35 -12.69
N ILE A 172 9.80 -1.29 -11.45
CA ILE A 172 10.53 -1.55 -10.20
C ILE A 172 9.90 -2.78 -9.57
N GLY A 173 10.69 -3.78 -9.22
CA GLY A 173 10.19 -5.05 -8.68
C GLY A 173 9.17 -5.71 -9.62
N ALA A 174 8.02 -6.04 -9.10
CA ALA A 174 6.88 -6.61 -9.85
C ALA A 174 6.05 -5.56 -10.62
N GLY A 175 6.48 -4.31 -10.62
CA GLY A 175 5.82 -3.16 -11.24
C GLY A 175 4.99 -2.33 -10.27
N LEU A 176 5.25 -1.04 -10.20
CA LEU A 176 4.52 -0.09 -9.38
C LEU A 176 3.70 0.85 -10.26
N LEU A 177 2.44 1.06 -9.92
CA LEU A 177 1.63 2.15 -10.47
C LEU A 177 1.60 3.29 -9.44
N VAL A 178 1.99 4.48 -9.86
CA VAL A 178 1.89 5.70 -9.05
C VAL A 178 0.76 6.54 -9.58
N VAL A 179 -0.17 6.93 -8.70
CA VAL A 179 -1.34 7.75 -9.01
C VAL A 179 -1.31 9.00 -8.16
N THR A 180 -1.46 10.16 -8.78
CA THR A 180 -1.52 11.46 -8.12
C THR A 180 -2.66 12.30 -8.70
N TRP A 181 -3.12 13.30 -7.94
CA TRP A 181 -4.07 14.26 -8.46
C TRP A 181 -3.44 15.12 -9.59
N ASP A 182 -4.24 15.41 -10.60
CA ASP A 182 -3.89 16.39 -11.64
C ASP A 182 -4.37 17.78 -11.21
N HIS A 183 -3.46 18.58 -10.70
CA HIS A 183 -3.78 19.90 -10.16
C HIS A 183 -4.20 20.93 -11.23
N GLU A 184 -3.79 20.72 -12.49
CA GLU A 184 -4.19 21.62 -13.58
C GLU A 184 -5.70 21.48 -13.88
N LYS A 185 -6.23 20.27 -13.79
CA LYS A 185 -7.64 19.97 -14.04
C LYS A 185 -8.59 20.29 -12.88
N GLN A 186 -8.04 20.53 -11.68
CA GLN A 186 -8.85 20.91 -10.51
C GLN A 186 -9.18 22.43 -10.46
N SER A 187 -8.54 23.23 -11.29
CA SER A 187 -8.66 24.71 -11.29
C SER A 187 -9.66 25.26 -12.31
N GLY A 188 -10.44 24.38 -12.96
CA GLY A 188 -11.40 24.71 -14.02
C GLY A 188 -12.85 24.74 -13.59
#